data_795d7e862ca3c3fdc7f83029f1a3413f
#
_entry.id   795d7e862ca3c3fdc7f83029f1a3413f
#
_cell.length_a   1.000
_cell.length_b   1.000
_cell.length_c   1.000
_cell.angle_alpha   90.00
_cell.angle_beta   90.00
_cell.angle_gamma   90.00
#
_symmetry.space_group_name_H-M   'P 1'
#
loop_
_entity.id
_entity.type
_entity.pdbx_description
1 polymer ?
#
loop_
_entity_poly.entity_id
_entity_poly.type
_entity_poly.pdbx_seq_one_letter_code
_entity_poly.pdbx_strand_id
1 'polypeptide(L)'
;MSADANTAHIAHTGQVAPVPAPLVPARRGRPAIAITVGEPAGIGPEISLRAAWARRHEVNCVLLGDAAFLSMTAAAIDPDLRVSALSLMAVRNGGLPHFGPERISVIDVPLDAHVVPGQLNKDNGRAVLATLDAAIEGVGAGWFEAVVTAPLQKSTINDAGVPFSGHTEYFAERTGTEQVVMMLAGPLPAAFSAPEQSSPQLRVALATTHLPLKDVSAALTRDGLGRILDIIDRDLKTKFALAAPRILVCGLNPHAGEGGYLGREEIDVIGPALEAARARGIDARGPYPADTLFQPKYLQDADCVLAMYHDQGLPVLKFATFGAGVNITLGLPLIRTSVDHGTALDLAARGLGHADCGSMDAAISAALDMANAVRTSTST
;
A
#
# COMPACT_ATOMS: atom_id res chain seq x y z
N MET A 1 18.07 -30.51 -28.18
CA MET A 1 18.93 -30.13 -27.04
C MET A 1 18.08 -29.22 -26.16
N SER A 2 17.55 -29.83 -25.12
CA SER A 2 16.67 -29.22 -24.12
C SER A 2 17.52 -28.41 -23.15
N ALA A 3 17.09 -27.20 -22.81
CA ALA A 3 17.61 -26.45 -21.70
C ALA A 3 16.49 -26.32 -20.66
N ASP A 4 16.56 -27.21 -19.67
CA ASP A 4 15.74 -27.16 -18.47
C ASP A 4 16.15 -25.95 -17.61
N ALA A 5 15.24 -25.01 -17.41
CA ALA A 5 15.42 -23.93 -16.46
C ALA A 5 15.11 -24.46 -15.05
N ASN A 6 16.17 -24.64 -14.30
CA ASN A 6 16.22 -25.14 -12.94
C ASN A 6 15.56 -24.14 -11.96
N THR A 7 14.36 -24.45 -11.50
CA THR A 7 13.67 -23.75 -10.42
C THR A 7 14.24 -24.23 -9.09
N ALA A 8 15.25 -23.55 -8.59
CA ALA A 8 15.80 -23.82 -7.26
C ALA A 8 14.85 -23.29 -6.18
N HIS A 9 14.02 -24.17 -5.60
CA HIS A 9 13.36 -23.95 -4.34
C HIS A 9 14.41 -23.88 -3.20
N ILE A 10 14.69 -22.68 -2.72
CA ILE A 10 15.46 -22.52 -1.50
C ILE A 10 14.46 -22.57 -0.34
N ALA A 11 14.46 -23.70 0.39
CA ALA A 11 13.68 -23.86 1.60
C ALA A 11 14.28 -22.97 2.71
N HIS A 12 13.61 -21.89 3.04
CA HIS A 12 13.83 -21.19 4.31
C HIS A 12 13.10 -21.94 5.42
N THR A 13 13.83 -22.74 6.21
CA THR A 13 13.35 -23.37 7.45
C THR A 13 13.32 -22.33 8.57
N GLY A 14 12.34 -21.47 8.56
CA GLY A 14 11.85 -20.71 9.68
C GLY A 14 10.34 -20.79 9.60
N GLN A 15 9.71 -21.76 10.25
CA GLN A 15 8.25 -21.84 10.34
C GLN A 15 7.75 -20.59 11.08
N VAL A 16 7.38 -19.57 10.30
CA VAL A 16 6.51 -18.50 10.77
C VAL A 16 5.11 -19.09 10.72
N ALA A 17 4.51 -19.26 11.89
CA ALA A 17 3.12 -19.67 11.98
C ALA A 17 2.26 -18.75 11.10
N PRO A 18 1.28 -19.27 10.35
CA PRO A 18 0.38 -18.44 9.58
C PRO A 18 -0.26 -17.42 10.51
N VAL A 19 -0.17 -16.14 10.15
CA VAL A 19 -0.90 -15.10 10.88
C VAL A 19 -2.38 -15.44 10.75
N PRO A 20 -3.04 -15.83 11.85
CA PRO A 20 -4.44 -16.19 11.75
C PRO A 20 -5.29 -14.93 11.70
N ALA A 21 -6.20 -14.94 10.74
CA ALA A 21 -7.56 -14.42 10.86
C ALA A 21 -7.80 -12.97 11.31
N PRO A 22 -9.05 -12.63 11.33
CA PRO A 22 -9.64 -11.42 10.78
C PRO A 22 -9.26 -10.19 11.59
N LEU A 23 -9.41 -9.05 10.93
CA LEU A 23 -9.37 -7.69 11.51
C LEU A 23 -9.89 -7.71 12.96
N VAL A 24 -8.98 -7.53 13.90
CA VAL A 24 -9.26 -7.63 15.35
C VAL A 24 -10.29 -6.55 15.75
N PRO A 25 -11.27 -6.85 16.64
CA PRO A 25 -12.29 -5.89 17.03
C PRO A 25 -11.69 -4.62 17.65
N ALA A 26 -12.29 -3.48 17.28
CA ALA A 26 -11.86 -2.13 17.61
C ALA A 26 -11.52 -1.95 19.09
N ARG A 27 -10.29 -1.52 19.39
CA ARG A 27 -9.92 -0.97 20.68
C ARG A 27 -10.72 0.33 20.91
N ARG A 28 -11.20 0.57 22.11
CA ARG A 28 -11.77 1.87 22.47
C ARG A 28 -10.65 2.92 22.43
N GLY A 29 -10.83 4.00 21.68
CA GLY A 29 -9.87 5.09 21.55
C GLY A 29 -9.46 5.39 20.10
N ARG A 30 -8.43 6.23 19.94
CA ARG A 30 -7.89 6.58 18.62
C ARG A 30 -7.27 5.34 17.96
N PRO A 31 -7.45 5.15 16.64
CA PRO A 31 -6.78 4.08 15.91
C PRO A 31 -5.26 4.11 16.11
N ALA A 32 -4.65 2.94 16.20
CA ALA A 32 -3.20 2.81 16.22
C ALA A 32 -2.72 2.30 14.85
N ILE A 33 -1.84 3.08 14.21
CA ILE A 33 -1.30 2.78 12.89
C ILE A 33 0.21 2.60 13.01
N ALA A 34 0.72 1.48 12.51
CA ALA A 34 2.15 1.24 12.39
C ALA A 34 2.73 2.01 11.20
N ILE A 35 3.86 2.68 11.37
CA ILE A 35 4.61 3.32 10.27
C ILE A 35 6.01 2.69 10.24
N THR A 36 6.33 1.92 9.20
CA THR A 36 7.70 1.47 8.98
C THR A 36 8.49 2.60 8.31
N VAL A 37 9.59 3.02 8.93
CA VAL A 37 10.33 4.22 8.48
C VAL A 37 11.14 4.01 7.20
N GLY A 38 11.24 2.76 6.71
CA GLY A 38 11.89 2.43 5.45
C GLY A 38 13.41 2.53 5.48
N GLU A 39 14.01 2.99 4.37
CA GLU A 39 15.45 3.17 4.24
C GLU A 39 15.96 4.30 5.16
N PRO A 40 16.84 3.99 6.14
CA PRO A 40 17.28 4.99 7.10
C PRO A 40 18.11 6.10 6.46
N ALA A 41 18.83 5.84 5.36
CA ALA A 41 19.61 6.83 4.63
C ALA A 41 18.77 7.72 3.69
N GLY A 42 17.47 7.42 3.51
CA GLY A 42 16.53 8.16 2.68
C GLY A 42 15.69 9.17 3.46
N ILE A 43 14.66 9.70 2.80
CA ILE A 43 13.74 10.68 3.41
C ILE A 43 12.68 10.02 4.31
N GLY A 44 12.57 8.68 4.32
CA GLY A 44 11.55 7.93 5.07
C GLY A 44 11.46 8.31 6.56
N PRO A 45 12.57 8.36 7.32
CA PRO A 45 12.56 8.76 8.72
C PRO A 45 12.00 10.17 8.94
N GLU A 46 12.43 11.15 8.13
CA GLU A 46 11.97 12.54 8.23
C GLU A 46 10.47 12.66 7.98
N ILE A 47 9.99 12.16 6.85
CA ILE A 47 8.56 12.28 6.47
C ILE A 47 7.66 11.53 7.44
N SER A 48 8.11 10.37 7.99
CA SER A 48 7.38 9.61 8.99
C SER A 48 7.24 10.38 10.30
N LEU A 49 8.32 10.96 10.81
CA LEU A 49 8.30 11.76 12.04
C LEU A 49 7.43 13.00 11.89
N ARG A 50 7.57 13.76 10.81
CA ARG A 50 6.81 15.00 10.58
C ARG A 50 5.33 14.74 10.41
N ALA A 51 4.95 13.75 9.60
CA ALA A 51 3.55 13.40 9.38
C ALA A 51 2.91 12.84 10.66
N ALA A 52 3.58 11.93 11.37
CA ALA A 52 3.07 11.41 12.64
C ALA A 52 2.89 12.52 13.70
N TRP A 53 3.82 13.48 13.77
CA TRP A 53 3.73 14.61 14.70
C TRP A 53 2.57 15.56 14.36
N ALA A 54 2.38 15.85 13.09
CA ALA A 54 1.26 16.68 12.62
C ALA A 54 -0.10 16.08 13.00
N ARG A 55 -0.24 14.75 12.93
CA ARG A 55 -1.51 14.03 13.15
C ARG A 55 -1.67 13.42 14.55
N ARG A 56 -0.77 13.70 15.48
CA ARG A 56 -0.74 13.11 16.84
C ARG A 56 -2.01 13.24 17.65
N HIS A 57 -2.88 14.20 17.34
CA HIS A 57 -4.16 14.39 18.01
C HIS A 57 -5.31 13.56 17.39
N GLU A 58 -5.14 13.09 16.16
CA GLU A 58 -6.17 12.35 15.39
C GLU A 58 -5.96 10.83 15.49
N VAL A 59 -4.71 10.41 15.39
CA VAL A 59 -4.32 8.98 15.26
C VAL A 59 -3.08 8.69 16.10
N ASN A 60 -2.98 7.47 16.64
CA ASN A 60 -1.76 6.99 17.30
C ASN A 60 -0.83 6.39 16.25
N CYS A 61 0.04 7.21 15.67
CA CYS A 61 1.11 6.72 14.82
C CYS A 61 2.22 6.11 15.68
N VAL A 62 2.55 4.85 15.45
CA VAL A 62 3.66 4.15 16.10
C VAL A 62 4.69 3.84 15.04
N LEU A 63 5.87 4.45 15.13
CA LEU A 63 6.95 4.22 14.20
C LEU A 63 7.70 2.92 14.56
N LEU A 64 8.14 2.21 13.55
CA LEU A 64 9.01 1.05 13.68
C LEU A 64 10.38 1.39 13.06
N GLY A 65 11.42 1.41 13.87
CA GLY A 65 12.77 1.77 13.49
C GLY A 65 13.67 1.95 14.70
N ASP A 66 14.91 2.37 14.47
CA ASP A 66 15.87 2.64 15.52
C ASP A 66 15.48 3.89 16.32
N ALA A 67 15.14 3.69 17.59
CA ALA A 67 14.60 4.75 18.44
C ALA A 67 15.65 5.83 18.76
N ALA A 68 16.92 5.49 18.85
CA ALA A 68 18.00 6.46 19.10
C ALA A 68 18.22 7.33 17.86
N PHE A 69 18.29 6.72 16.68
CA PHE A 69 18.41 7.44 15.40
C PHE A 69 17.19 8.35 15.15
N LEU A 70 15.98 7.84 15.36
CA LEU A 70 14.75 8.62 15.21
C LEU A 70 14.62 9.74 16.23
N SER A 71 15.12 9.57 17.46
CA SER A 71 15.14 10.62 18.49
C SER A 71 16.09 11.76 18.11
N MET A 72 17.27 11.44 17.58
CA MET A 72 18.21 12.44 17.06
C MET A 72 17.63 13.21 15.86
N THR A 73 17.02 12.48 14.92
CA THR A 73 16.38 13.07 13.74
C THR A 73 15.22 13.98 14.14
N ALA A 74 14.38 13.54 15.08
CA ALA A 74 13.27 14.32 15.62
C ALA A 74 13.71 15.64 16.23
N ALA A 75 14.72 15.61 17.09
CA ALA A 75 15.28 16.80 17.74
C ALA A 75 15.89 17.80 16.72
N ALA A 76 16.42 17.29 15.60
CA ALA A 76 16.96 18.13 14.54
C ALA A 76 15.85 18.74 13.65
N ILE A 77 14.68 18.08 13.53
CA ILE A 77 13.51 18.62 12.81
C ILE A 77 12.82 19.72 13.64
N ASP A 78 12.49 19.41 14.89
CA ASP A 78 11.74 20.28 15.79
C ASP A 78 12.08 19.93 17.25
N PRO A 79 12.55 20.88 18.06
CA PRO A 79 12.86 20.65 19.49
C PRO A 79 11.66 20.16 20.31
N ASP A 80 10.43 20.43 19.87
CA ASP A 80 9.21 19.99 20.55
C ASP A 80 8.79 18.58 20.14
N LEU A 81 9.29 18.06 19.02
CA LEU A 81 9.03 16.70 18.58
C LEU A 81 9.78 15.71 19.47
N ARG A 82 9.02 15.04 20.35
CA ARG A 82 9.56 14.07 21.32
C ARG A 82 9.28 12.65 20.87
N VAL A 83 10.27 11.78 21.01
CA VAL A 83 10.19 10.35 20.77
C VAL A 83 10.14 9.59 22.09
N SER A 84 9.38 8.50 22.14
CA SER A 84 9.33 7.54 23.25
C SER A 84 9.62 6.15 22.73
N ALA A 85 10.74 5.58 23.15
CA ALA A 85 11.12 4.22 22.77
C ALA A 85 10.31 3.16 23.51
N LEU A 86 9.92 2.12 22.78
CA LEU A 86 9.26 0.92 23.28
C LEU A 86 10.07 -0.30 22.90
N SER A 87 10.38 -1.13 23.85
CA SER A 87 10.97 -2.43 23.54
C SER A 87 9.93 -3.31 22.84
N LEU A 88 10.28 -3.89 21.69
CA LEU A 88 9.44 -4.85 20.99
C LEU A 88 9.08 -6.04 21.90
N MET A 89 10.00 -6.50 22.75
CA MET A 89 9.74 -7.57 23.70
C MET A 89 8.71 -7.16 24.76
N ALA A 90 8.76 -5.92 25.23
CA ALA A 90 7.76 -5.43 26.18
C ALA A 90 6.37 -5.34 25.55
N VAL A 91 6.28 -4.94 24.28
CA VAL A 91 5.01 -4.89 23.54
C VAL A 91 4.48 -6.31 23.30
N ARG A 92 5.34 -7.28 22.98
CA ARG A 92 4.95 -8.70 22.85
C ARG A 92 4.35 -9.26 24.13
N ASN A 93 4.90 -8.90 25.27
CA ASN A 93 4.47 -9.43 26.57
C ASN A 93 3.25 -8.70 27.16
N GLY A 94 3.11 -7.40 26.92
CA GLY A 94 2.09 -6.57 27.57
C GLY A 94 1.13 -5.86 26.61
N GLY A 95 1.30 -6.03 25.31
CA GLY A 95 0.58 -5.27 24.28
C GLY A 95 1.05 -3.83 24.16
N LEU A 96 0.43 -3.10 23.22
CA LEU A 96 0.75 -1.70 22.98
C LEU A 96 0.18 -0.83 24.12
N PRO A 97 1.00 -0.05 24.84
CA PRO A 97 0.51 0.83 25.88
C PRO A 97 -0.35 1.97 25.29
N HIS A 98 -1.10 2.64 26.17
CA HIS A 98 -1.82 3.84 25.76
C HIS A 98 -0.88 5.04 25.70
N PHE A 99 -0.97 5.85 24.64
CA PHE A 99 -0.11 7.01 24.42
C PHE A 99 -0.90 8.31 24.37
N GLY A 100 -0.34 9.34 24.99
CA GLY A 100 -0.76 10.72 24.79
C GLY A 100 -0.16 11.32 23.50
N PRO A 101 -0.65 12.49 23.07
CA PRO A 101 -0.17 13.17 21.88
C PRO A 101 1.16 13.94 22.09
N GLU A 102 1.74 13.89 23.28
CA GLU A 102 2.95 14.67 23.63
C GLU A 102 4.24 14.05 23.08
N ARG A 103 4.16 12.81 22.57
CA ARG A 103 5.32 12.06 22.07
C ARG A 103 4.92 11.13 20.94
N ILE A 104 5.85 10.90 20.03
CA ILE A 104 5.76 9.85 19.01
C ILE A 104 6.30 8.55 19.61
N SER A 105 5.50 7.51 19.60
CA SER A 105 5.95 6.18 20.04
C SER A 105 6.76 5.50 18.95
N VAL A 106 7.87 4.90 19.32
CA VAL A 106 8.73 4.12 18.44
C VAL A 106 8.93 2.74 19.03
N ILE A 107 8.52 1.70 18.32
CA ILE A 107 8.97 0.33 18.61
C ILE A 107 10.40 0.22 18.09
N ASP A 108 11.31 -0.01 19.04
CA ASP A 108 12.74 0.00 18.78
C ASP A 108 13.18 -1.25 18.01
N VAL A 109 13.72 -1.00 16.82
CA VAL A 109 14.38 -1.98 15.95
C VAL A 109 15.74 -1.39 15.61
N PRO A 110 16.78 -1.75 16.39
CA PRO A 110 18.11 -1.15 16.26
C PRO A 110 18.73 -1.37 14.89
N LEU A 111 19.43 -0.37 14.39
CA LEU A 111 20.28 -0.46 13.20
C LEU A 111 21.63 -1.10 13.54
N ASP A 112 22.18 -1.86 12.60
CA ASP A 112 23.48 -2.52 12.75
C ASP A 112 24.67 -1.61 12.40
N ALA A 113 24.40 -0.51 11.66
CA ALA A 113 25.45 0.41 11.22
C ALA A 113 25.01 1.88 11.27
N HIS A 114 26.00 2.77 11.39
CA HIS A 114 25.78 4.20 11.37
C HIS A 114 25.14 4.68 10.06
N VAL A 115 24.18 5.59 10.15
CA VAL A 115 23.47 6.18 9.01
C VAL A 115 24.16 7.46 8.55
N VAL A 116 24.47 7.51 7.26
CA VAL A 116 24.88 8.73 6.58
C VAL A 116 23.78 9.09 5.57
N PRO A 117 23.09 10.21 5.71
CA PRO A 117 22.01 10.57 4.79
C PRO A 117 22.46 10.55 3.34
N GLY A 118 21.67 9.94 2.47
CA GLY A 118 21.98 9.77 1.05
C GLY A 118 22.95 8.63 0.70
N GLN A 119 23.53 7.93 1.69
CA GLN A 119 24.47 6.83 1.45
C GLN A 119 23.93 5.51 1.98
N LEU A 120 23.65 4.58 1.06
CA LEU A 120 23.16 3.26 1.41
C LEU A 120 24.20 2.44 2.18
N ASN A 121 23.73 1.70 3.18
CA ASN A 121 24.57 0.75 3.91
C ASN A 121 23.81 -0.59 4.03
N LYS A 122 24.33 -1.63 3.38
CA LYS A 122 23.73 -2.96 3.37
C LYS A 122 23.61 -3.59 4.77
N ASP A 123 24.45 -3.22 5.70
CA ASP A 123 24.43 -3.77 7.06
C ASP A 123 23.10 -3.42 7.78
N ASN A 124 22.45 -2.33 7.39
CA ASN A 124 21.12 -1.95 7.89
C ASN A 124 19.94 -2.69 7.20
N GLY A 125 20.19 -3.45 6.13
CA GLY A 125 19.13 -4.08 5.35
C GLY A 125 18.27 -5.06 6.15
N ARG A 126 18.87 -5.81 7.09
CA ARG A 126 18.13 -6.73 7.97
C ARG A 126 17.27 -6.00 8.99
N ALA A 127 17.75 -4.89 9.54
CA ALA A 127 16.96 -4.05 10.44
C ALA A 127 15.74 -3.45 9.72
N VAL A 128 15.88 -3.00 8.46
CA VAL A 128 14.76 -2.52 7.65
C VAL A 128 13.70 -3.63 7.50
N LEU A 129 14.08 -4.88 7.18
CA LEU A 129 13.14 -5.99 7.10
C LEU A 129 12.48 -6.30 8.44
N ALA A 130 13.23 -6.24 9.54
CA ALA A 130 12.68 -6.48 10.88
C ALA A 130 11.58 -5.48 11.25
N THR A 131 11.60 -4.25 10.71
CA THR A 131 10.49 -3.29 10.88
C THR A 131 9.21 -3.78 10.19
N LEU A 132 9.33 -4.39 9.00
CA LEU A 132 8.18 -4.95 8.28
C LEU A 132 7.60 -6.16 9.05
N ASP A 133 8.47 -7.05 9.54
CA ASP A 133 8.06 -8.20 10.34
C ASP A 133 7.31 -7.77 11.61
N ALA A 134 7.84 -6.78 12.33
CA ALA A 134 7.20 -6.25 13.52
C ALA A 134 5.84 -5.57 13.22
N ALA A 135 5.71 -4.92 12.06
CA ALA A 135 4.44 -4.34 11.61
C ALA A 135 3.39 -5.43 11.32
N ILE A 136 3.77 -6.48 10.59
CA ILE A 136 2.89 -7.63 10.28
C ILE A 136 2.47 -8.34 11.57
N GLU A 137 3.42 -8.65 12.45
CA GLU A 137 3.17 -9.24 13.77
C GLU A 137 2.19 -8.38 14.57
N GLY A 138 2.42 -7.06 14.58
CA GLY A 138 1.62 -6.13 15.36
C GLY A 138 0.16 -6.03 14.90
N VAL A 139 -0.11 -6.13 13.60
CA VAL A 139 -1.49 -6.21 13.11
C VAL A 139 -2.10 -7.55 13.49
N GLY A 140 -1.39 -8.67 13.30
CA GLY A 140 -1.87 -10.00 13.69
C GLY A 140 -2.16 -10.13 15.19
N ALA A 141 -1.37 -9.47 16.03
CA ALA A 141 -1.56 -9.41 17.49
C ALA A 141 -2.60 -8.34 17.94
N GLY A 142 -3.16 -7.57 16.99
CA GLY A 142 -4.12 -6.50 17.29
C GLY A 142 -3.51 -5.27 17.95
N TRP A 143 -2.20 -5.04 17.80
CA TRP A 143 -1.58 -3.80 18.26
C TRP A 143 -1.93 -2.63 17.33
N PHE A 144 -2.04 -2.90 16.03
CA PHE A 144 -2.30 -1.94 14.98
C PHE A 144 -3.52 -2.33 14.15
N GLU A 145 -4.25 -1.35 13.66
CA GLU A 145 -5.34 -1.53 12.71
C GLU A 145 -4.89 -1.44 11.25
N ALA A 146 -3.75 -0.79 11.02
CA ALA A 146 -3.20 -0.62 9.67
C ALA A 146 -1.68 -0.44 9.71
N VAL A 147 -1.05 -0.64 8.55
CA VAL A 147 0.38 -0.38 8.32
C VAL A 147 0.52 0.67 7.21
N VAL A 148 1.35 1.68 7.47
CA VAL A 148 1.83 2.64 6.48
C VAL A 148 3.31 2.38 6.23
N THR A 149 3.72 2.24 4.98
CA THR A 149 5.13 1.97 4.67
C THR A 149 5.78 3.17 4.00
N ALA A 150 6.87 3.67 4.61
CA ALA A 150 7.79 4.61 3.98
C ALA A 150 8.66 3.89 2.93
N PRO A 151 9.33 4.63 2.05
CA PRO A 151 10.07 4.01 0.96
C PRO A 151 11.32 3.30 1.48
N LEU A 152 11.60 2.12 0.94
CA LEU A 152 12.82 1.37 1.19
C LEU A 152 13.65 1.16 -0.08
N GLN A 153 14.90 0.76 0.09
CA GLN A 153 15.82 0.48 -1.01
C GLN A 153 16.03 -1.03 -1.16
N LYS A 154 15.55 -1.61 -2.26
CA LYS A 154 15.63 -3.06 -2.49
C LYS A 154 17.07 -3.57 -2.51
N SER A 155 18.01 -2.79 -3.10
CA SER A 155 19.43 -3.18 -3.17
C SER A 155 20.04 -3.33 -1.79
N THR A 156 19.75 -2.44 -0.84
CA THR A 156 20.26 -2.53 0.54
C THR A 156 19.92 -3.87 1.19
N ILE A 157 18.69 -4.35 0.99
CA ILE A 157 18.22 -5.61 1.55
C ILE A 157 18.83 -6.81 0.80
N ASN A 158 18.85 -6.76 -0.53
CA ASN A 158 19.45 -7.82 -1.35
C ASN A 158 20.96 -7.96 -1.09
N ASP A 159 21.66 -6.84 -0.95
CA ASP A 159 23.11 -6.83 -0.65
C ASP A 159 23.41 -7.31 0.78
N ALA A 160 22.42 -7.26 1.70
CA ALA A 160 22.47 -7.89 3.02
C ALA A 160 22.27 -9.42 2.97
N GLY A 161 22.13 -9.99 1.77
CA GLY A 161 21.97 -11.43 1.53
C GLY A 161 20.55 -11.95 1.73
N VAL A 162 19.53 -11.09 1.68
CA VAL A 162 18.12 -11.48 1.77
C VAL A 162 17.43 -11.18 0.44
N PRO A 163 16.92 -12.21 -0.29
CA PRO A 163 16.15 -11.99 -1.50
C PRO A 163 14.91 -11.14 -1.20
N PHE A 164 14.80 -10.00 -1.88
CA PHE A 164 13.70 -9.07 -1.67
C PHE A 164 13.26 -8.43 -2.99
N SER A 165 12.02 -8.64 -3.38
CA SER A 165 11.44 -8.12 -4.61
C SER A 165 10.67 -6.80 -4.40
N GLY A 166 10.11 -6.61 -3.21
CA GLY A 166 9.36 -5.41 -2.85
C GLY A 166 8.47 -5.61 -1.63
N HIS A 167 7.94 -4.51 -1.13
CA HIS A 167 7.01 -4.53 0.01
C HIS A 167 5.79 -5.42 -0.26
N THR A 168 5.15 -5.29 -1.42
CA THR A 168 3.90 -5.97 -1.76
C THR A 168 4.08 -7.47 -1.74
N GLU A 169 5.12 -7.95 -2.39
CA GLU A 169 5.47 -9.37 -2.45
C GLU A 169 5.86 -9.89 -1.07
N TYR A 170 6.63 -9.11 -0.31
CA TYR A 170 7.02 -9.47 1.05
C TYR A 170 5.83 -9.61 1.99
N PHE A 171 4.91 -8.64 1.99
CA PHE A 171 3.69 -8.73 2.79
C PHE A 171 2.82 -9.91 2.36
N ALA A 172 2.68 -10.17 1.07
CA ALA A 172 1.92 -11.31 0.55
C ALA A 172 2.52 -12.63 1.03
N GLU A 173 3.84 -12.83 0.89
CA GLU A 173 4.55 -14.02 1.34
C GLU A 173 4.39 -14.22 2.85
N ARG A 174 4.65 -13.18 3.66
CA ARG A 174 4.58 -13.24 5.13
C ARG A 174 3.18 -13.46 5.69
N THR A 175 2.14 -13.13 4.93
CA THR A 175 0.74 -13.33 5.31
C THR A 175 0.10 -14.56 4.65
N GLY A 176 0.83 -15.31 3.83
CA GLY A 176 0.29 -16.45 3.09
C GLY A 176 -0.77 -16.04 2.05
N THR A 177 -0.69 -14.82 1.52
CA THR A 177 -1.63 -14.30 0.52
C THR A 177 -1.18 -14.69 -0.88
N GLU A 178 -1.98 -15.47 -1.58
CA GLU A 178 -1.64 -15.96 -2.93
C GLU A 178 -1.65 -14.85 -3.99
N GLN A 179 -2.59 -13.92 -3.87
CA GLN A 179 -2.75 -12.85 -4.86
C GLN A 179 -3.12 -11.54 -4.19
N VAL A 180 -2.44 -10.48 -4.60
CA VAL A 180 -2.70 -9.10 -4.20
C VAL A 180 -2.99 -8.25 -5.43
N VAL A 181 -3.65 -7.12 -5.23
CA VAL A 181 -3.93 -6.15 -6.28
C VAL A 181 -3.39 -4.79 -5.85
N MET A 182 -2.53 -4.22 -6.67
CA MET A 182 -2.06 -2.86 -6.48
C MET A 182 -3.16 -1.88 -6.90
N MET A 183 -3.50 -0.98 -6.01
CA MET A 183 -4.44 0.11 -6.28
C MET A 183 -3.81 1.43 -5.85
N LEU A 184 -3.85 2.43 -6.73
CA LEU A 184 -3.58 3.80 -6.32
C LEU A 184 -4.90 4.52 -6.12
N ALA A 185 -4.94 5.38 -5.12
CA ALA A 185 -6.08 6.22 -4.81
C ALA A 185 -5.63 7.67 -4.55
N GLY A 186 -6.48 8.62 -4.89
CA GLY A 186 -6.21 10.02 -4.57
C GLY A 186 -7.41 10.91 -4.84
N PRO A 187 -7.42 12.14 -4.29
CA PRO A 187 -8.53 13.06 -4.43
C PRO A 187 -8.69 13.52 -5.88
N LEU A 188 -9.92 13.58 -6.34
CA LEU A 188 -10.26 14.21 -7.60
C LEU A 188 -10.59 15.70 -7.39
N PRO A 189 -10.23 16.57 -8.35
CA PRO A 189 -10.72 17.95 -8.35
C PRO A 189 -12.26 18.02 -8.29
N ALA A 190 -12.79 19.06 -7.67
CA ALA A 190 -14.24 19.25 -7.48
C ALA A 190 -15.06 19.18 -8.79
N ALA A 191 -14.45 19.51 -9.92
CA ALA A 191 -15.08 19.39 -11.24
C ALA A 191 -15.47 17.96 -11.64
N PHE A 192 -14.92 16.94 -10.96
CA PHE A 192 -15.23 15.53 -11.17
C PHE A 192 -16.23 14.98 -10.15
N SER A 193 -16.71 15.81 -9.23
CA SER A 193 -17.64 15.41 -8.17
C SER A 193 -19.07 15.41 -8.67
N ALA A 194 -19.86 14.40 -8.24
CA ALA A 194 -21.28 14.57 -8.17
C ALA A 194 -21.62 15.61 -7.08
N PRO A 195 -22.69 16.41 -7.24
CA PRO A 195 -23.04 17.50 -6.29
C PRO A 195 -23.17 17.04 -4.82
N GLU A 196 -23.39 15.76 -4.60
CA GLU A 196 -23.60 15.16 -3.27
C GLU A 196 -22.35 14.48 -2.67
N GLN A 197 -21.24 14.41 -3.42
CA GLN A 197 -20.00 13.82 -2.95
C GLN A 197 -19.08 14.87 -2.33
N SER A 198 -18.85 14.78 -1.04
CA SER A 198 -18.01 15.72 -0.28
C SER A 198 -16.51 15.64 -0.61
N SER A 199 -16.02 14.53 -1.17
CA SER A 199 -14.61 14.32 -1.56
C SER A 199 -14.50 13.14 -2.52
N PRO A 200 -14.64 13.35 -3.84
CA PRO A 200 -14.53 12.26 -4.79
C PRO A 200 -13.09 11.75 -4.82
N GLN A 201 -12.96 10.42 -4.82
CA GLN A 201 -11.69 9.72 -4.88
C GLN A 201 -11.60 8.97 -6.21
N LEU A 202 -10.49 9.15 -6.92
CA LEU A 202 -10.15 8.25 -8.02
C LEU A 202 -9.37 7.06 -7.44
N ARG A 203 -9.88 5.86 -7.66
CA ARG A 203 -9.18 4.61 -7.34
C ARG A 203 -8.91 3.86 -8.64
N VAL A 204 -7.64 3.56 -8.88
CA VAL A 204 -7.20 2.80 -10.06
C VAL A 204 -6.47 1.55 -9.61
N ALA A 205 -7.11 0.41 -9.79
CA ALA A 205 -6.52 -0.91 -9.58
C ALA A 205 -5.86 -1.42 -10.88
N LEU A 206 -4.87 -2.25 -10.74
CA LEU A 206 -4.07 -2.76 -11.86
C LEU A 206 -4.23 -4.28 -12.00
N ALA A 207 -4.55 -4.75 -13.21
CA ALA A 207 -4.58 -6.17 -13.53
C ALA A 207 -3.16 -6.75 -13.66
N THR A 208 -2.25 -5.98 -14.23
CA THR A 208 -0.81 -6.27 -14.28
C THR A 208 -0.02 -5.05 -13.82
N THR A 209 1.13 -5.27 -13.16
CA THR A 209 1.95 -4.20 -12.60
C THR A 209 3.24 -3.99 -13.41
N HIS A 210 4.36 -4.55 -12.99
CA HIS A 210 5.70 -4.29 -13.51
C HIS A 210 6.13 -5.31 -14.56
N LEU A 211 5.31 -5.49 -15.60
CA LEU A 211 5.63 -6.34 -16.76
C LEU A 211 6.12 -5.50 -17.94
N PRO A 212 7.03 -6.03 -18.77
CA PRO A 212 7.26 -5.48 -20.10
C PRO A 212 5.94 -5.41 -20.87
N LEU A 213 5.69 -4.29 -21.58
CA LEU A 213 4.42 -4.07 -22.27
C LEU A 213 4.05 -5.23 -23.23
N LYS A 214 5.04 -5.81 -23.91
CA LYS A 214 4.85 -6.96 -24.81
C LYS A 214 4.30 -8.21 -24.15
N ASP A 215 4.47 -8.35 -22.83
CA ASP A 215 4.08 -9.54 -22.06
C ASP A 215 2.70 -9.37 -21.40
N VAL A 216 2.12 -8.17 -21.44
CA VAL A 216 0.85 -7.83 -20.77
C VAL A 216 -0.30 -8.66 -21.32
N SER A 217 -0.46 -8.74 -22.65
CA SER A 217 -1.58 -9.50 -23.27
C SER A 217 -1.54 -10.98 -22.83
N ALA A 218 -0.36 -11.62 -22.84
CA ALA A 218 -0.21 -13.01 -22.45
C ALA A 218 -0.44 -13.25 -20.94
N ALA A 219 -0.22 -12.23 -20.11
CA ALA A 219 -0.44 -12.31 -18.65
C ALA A 219 -1.93 -12.19 -18.26
N LEU A 220 -2.77 -11.64 -19.13
CA LEU A 220 -4.19 -11.50 -18.88
C LEU A 220 -4.91 -12.82 -19.14
N THR A 221 -5.53 -13.37 -18.10
CA THR A 221 -6.34 -14.59 -18.19
C THR A 221 -7.72 -14.37 -17.59
N ARG A 222 -8.72 -15.15 -18.02
CA ARG A 222 -10.10 -15.07 -17.47
C ARG A 222 -10.10 -15.29 -15.96
N ASP A 223 -9.43 -16.34 -15.51
CA ASP A 223 -9.38 -16.69 -14.09
C ASP A 223 -8.58 -15.66 -13.28
N GLY A 224 -7.49 -15.14 -13.82
CA GLY A 224 -6.69 -14.09 -13.21
C GLY A 224 -7.50 -12.81 -12.98
N LEU A 225 -8.20 -12.34 -14.03
CA LEU A 225 -9.09 -11.18 -13.94
C LEU A 225 -10.28 -11.45 -13.01
N GLY A 226 -10.82 -12.66 -13.03
CA GLY A 226 -11.88 -13.05 -12.10
C GLY A 226 -11.46 -12.92 -10.64
N ARG A 227 -10.28 -13.44 -10.28
CA ARG A 227 -9.74 -13.31 -8.91
C ARG A 227 -9.43 -11.85 -8.54
N ILE A 228 -8.91 -11.05 -9.48
CA ILE A 228 -8.65 -9.63 -9.26
C ILE A 228 -9.96 -8.89 -8.95
N LEU A 229 -11.02 -9.14 -9.70
CA LEU A 229 -12.33 -8.54 -9.47
C LEU A 229 -12.93 -8.97 -8.12
N ASP A 230 -12.79 -10.24 -7.73
CA ASP A 230 -13.21 -10.74 -6.42
C ASP A 230 -12.46 -10.03 -5.27
N ILE A 231 -11.14 -9.80 -5.42
CA ILE A 231 -10.33 -9.08 -4.44
C ILE A 231 -10.77 -7.62 -4.33
N ILE A 232 -10.96 -6.93 -5.46
CA ILE A 232 -11.37 -5.54 -5.48
C ILE A 232 -12.75 -5.38 -4.82
N ASP A 233 -13.73 -6.16 -5.24
CA ASP A 233 -15.09 -6.10 -4.70
C ASP A 233 -15.13 -6.36 -3.19
N ARG A 234 -14.47 -7.44 -2.75
CA ARG A 234 -14.38 -7.80 -1.33
C ARG A 234 -13.74 -6.69 -0.50
N ASP A 235 -12.58 -6.19 -0.93
CA ASP A 235 -11.83 -5.21 -0.15
C ASP A 235 -12.50 -3.84 -0.17
N LEU A 236 -13.14 -3.44 -1.26
CA LEU A 236 -13.95 -2.21 -1.30
C LEU A 236 -15.15 -2.29 -0.34
N LYS A 237 -15.78 -3.46 -0.23
CA LYS A 237 -16.86 -3.68 0.75
C LYS A 237 -16.35 -3.66 2.18
N THR A 238 -15.29 -4.39 2.46
CA THR A 238 -14.83 -4.64 3.84
C THR A 238 -13.92 -3.55 4.40
N LYS A 239 -13.06 -2.96 3.57
CA LYS A 239 -12.06 -1.97 4.01
C LYS A 239 -12.43 -0.53 3.67
N PHE A 240 -13.42 -0.29 2.78
CA PHE A 240 -13.87 1.05 2.40
C PHE A 240 -15.35 1.29 2.71
N ALA A 241 -16.04 0.31 3.31
CA ALA A 241 -17.47 0.36 3.65
C ALA A 241 -18.38 0.69 2.46
N LEU A 242 -18.01 0.29 1.24
CA LEU A 242 -18.82 0.45 0.04
C LEU A 242 -19.76 -0.76 -0.10
N ALA A 243 -21.05 -0.59 0.16
CA ALA A 243 -22.00 -1.70 0.18
C ALA A 243 -22.14 -2.41 -1.18
N ALA A 244 -22.08 -1.65 -2.27
CA ALA A 244 -22.21 -2.14 -3.65
C ALA A 244 -21.20 -1.42 -4.57
N PRO A 245 -19.91 -1.81 -4.53
CA PRO A 245 -18.88 -1.14 -5.31
C PRO A 245 -19.12 -1.29 -6.81
N ARG A 246 -18.94 -0.20 -7.56
CA ARG A 246 -19.04 -0.15 -9.01
C ARG A 246 -17.64 -0.11 -9.61
N ILE A 247 -17.25 -1.16 -10.31
CA ILE A 247 -15.93 -1.33 -10.89
C ILE A 247 -16.02 -1.12 -12.40
N LEU A 248 -15.42 -0.04 -12.91
CA LEU A 248 -15.29 0.17 -14.35
C LEU A 248 -13.99 -0.48 -14.84
N VAL A 249 -14.07 -1.24 -15.93
CA VAL A 249 -12.95 -2.04 -16.42
C VAL A 249 -12.52 -1.53 -17.80
N CYS A 250 -11.23 -1.19 -17.94
CA CYS A 250 -10.64 -0.81 -19.22
C CYS A 250 -10.55 -2.03 -20.15
N GLY A 251 -10.67 -1.80 -21.44
CA GLY A 251 -10.11 -2.69 -22.45
C GLY A 251 -8.58 -2.66 -22.42
N LEU A 252 -7.93 -3.65 -23.02
CA LEU A 252 -6.49 -3.66 -23.23
C LEU A 252 -6.10 -2.85 -24.47
N ASN A 253 -6.85 -3.08 -25.55
CA ASN A 253 -6.54 -2.53 -26.86
C ASN A 253 -7.19 -1.16 -27.08
N PRO A 254 -6.68 -0.33 -28.03
CA PRO A 254 -7.33 0.89 -28.44
C PRO A 254 -8.79 0.63 -28.82
N HIS A 255 -9.69 1.54 -28.45
CA HIS A 255 -11.12 1.45 -28.66
C HIS A 255 -11.75 0.14 -28.16
N ALA A 256 -11.15 -0.46 -27.09
CA ALA A 256 -11.54 -1.77 -26.54
C ALA A 256 -11.60 -2.87 -27.62
N GLY A 257 -10.58 -2.89 -28.51
CA GLY A 257 -10.42 -3.90 -29.55
C GLY A 257 -11.26 -3.73 -30.80
N GLU A 258 -12.16 -2.70 -30.84
CA GLU A 258 -13.01 -2.37 -32.00
C GLU A 258 -13.67 -3.61 -32.64
N GLY A 259 -14.37 -4.40 -31.81
CA GLY A 259 -15.03 -5.64 -32.26
C GLY A 259 -14.08 -6.76 -32.69
N GLY A 260 -12.80 -6.70 -32.27
CA GLY A 260 -11.77 -7.71 -32.56
C GLY A 260 -10.82 -7.32 -33.71
N TYR A 261 -11.01 -6.16 -34.32
CA TYR A 261 -10.12 -5.68 -35.41
C TYR A 261 -8.76 -5.20 -34.87
N LEU A 262 -8.70 -4.69 -33.64
CA LEU A 262 -7.49 -4.18 -33.00
C LEU A 262 -6.95 -5.09 -31.89
N GLY A 263 -7.45 -6.32 -31.79
CA GLY A 263 -7.12 -7.29 -30.78
C GLY A 263 -8.37 -8.02 -30.30
N ARG A 264 -8.19 -9.18 -29.69
CA ARG A 264 -9.30 -10.05 -29.28
C ARG A 264 -9.38 -10.26 -27.77
N GLU A 265 -8.50 -9.65 -27.00
CA GLU A 265 -8.43 -9.84 -25.55
C GLU A 265 -9.74 -9.41 -24.86
N GLU A 266 -10.42 -8.40 -25.38
CA GLU A 266 -11.73 -7.97 -24.89
C GLU A 266 -12.80 -9.05 -25.10
N ILE A 267 -12.78 -9.72 -26.26
CA ILE A 267 -13.75 -10.76 -26.62
C ILE A 267 -13.42 -12.09 -25.94
N ASP A 268 -12.13 -12.45 -25.96
CA ASP A 268 -11.71 -13.79 -25.57
C ASP A 268 -11.37 -13.91 -24.08
N VAL A 269 -11.04 -12.80 -23.39
CA VAL A 269 -10.57 -12.79 -22.01
C VAL A 269 -11.38 -11.85 -21.13
N ILE A 270 -11.40 -10.53 -21.43
CA ILE A 270 -11.92 -9.50 -20.50
C ILE A 270 -13.45 -9.62 -20.40
N GLY A 271 -14.15 -9.65 -21.52
CA GLY A 271 -15.62 -9.77 -21.55
C GLY A 271 -16.12 -10.98 -20.79
N PRO A 272 -15.63 -12.21 -21.10
CA PRO A 272 -16.00 -13.42 -20.35
C PRO A 272 -15.66 -13.36 -18.84
N ALA A 273 -14.55 -12.73 -18.44
CA ALA A 273 -14.21 -12.53 -17.02
C ALA A 273 -15.23 -11.61 -16.33
N LEU A 274 -15.65 -10.53 -17.01
CA LEU A 274 -16.67 -9.62 -16.50
C LEU A 274 -18.06 -10.28 -16.40
N GLU A 275 -18.45 -11.10 -17.37
CA GLU A 275 -19.70 -11.86 -17.34
C GLU A 275 -19.72 -12.82 -16.14
N ALA A 276 -18.63 -13.55 -15.93
CA ALA A 276 -18.47 -14.44 -14.78
C ALA A 276 -18.49 -13.67 -13.44
N ALA A 277 -17.88 -12.48 -13.36
CA ALA A 277 -17.92 -11.65 -12.17
C ALA A 277 -19.32 -11.13 -11.87
N ARG A 278 -20.06 -10.66 -12.89
CA ARG A 278 -21.46 -10.25 -12.75
C ARG A 278 -22.38 -11.39 -12.32
N ALA A 279 -22.15 -12.61 -12.81
CA ALA A 279 -22.89 -13.80 -12.37
C ALA A 279 -22.68 -14.11 -10.88
N ARG A 280 -21.56 -13.66 -10.28
CA ARG A 280 -21.27 -13.72 -8.83
C ARG A 280 -21.80 -12.51 -8.06
N GLY A 281 -22.46 -11.55 -8.70
CA GLY A 281 -23.02 -10.36 -8.05
C GLY A 281 -22.07 -9.18 -7.94
N ILE A 282 -20.94 -9.17 -8.67
CA ILE A 282 -19.99 -8.06 -8.72
C ILE A 282 -20.44 -7.07 -9.82
N ASP A 283 -20.60 -5.79 -9.49
CA ASP A 283 -20.93 -4.75 -10.47
C ASP A 283 -19.67 -4.35 -11.26
N ALA A 284 -19.22 -5.23 -12.15
CA ALA A 284 -18.10 -5.02 -13.05
C ALA A 284 -18.60 -4.63 -14.44
N ARG A 285 -18.32 -3.39 -14.87
CA ARG A 285 -18.82 -2.81 -16.12
C ARG A 285 -17.68 -2.59 -17.09
N GLY A 286 -17.91 -2.90 -18.36
CA GLY A 286 -16.94 -2.78 -19.45
C GLY A 286 -16.94 -3.99 -20.39
N PRO A 287 -15.85 -4.22 -21.17
CA PRO A 287 -14.65 -3.35 -21.23
C PRO A 287 -14.91 -2.03 -21.91
N TYR A 288 -14.37 -0.93 -21.37
CA TYR A 288 -14.47 0.41 -21.94
C TYR A 288 -13.15 0.83 -22.60
N PRO A 289 -13.17 1.63 -23.66
CA PRO A 289 -11.98 2.29 -24.18
C PRO A 289 -11.31 3.16 -23.09
N ALA A 290 -10.03 2.94 -22.82
CA ALA A 290 -9.33 3.63 -21.73
C ALA A 290 -9.20 5.14 -21.97
N ASP A 291 -9.12 5.58 -23.24
CA ASP A 291 -9.05 6.98 -23.64
C ASP A 291 -10.31 7.79 -23.28
N THR A 292 -11.45 7.13 -23.12
CA THR A 292 -12.74 7.78 -22.82
C THR A 292 -13.24 7.51 -21.40
N LEU A 293 -12.83 6.38 -20.78
CA LEU A 293 -13.34 5.93 -19.49
C LEU A 293 -13.06 6.92 -18.34
N PHE A 294 -11.95 7.63 -18.37
CA PHE A 294 -11.58 8.58 -17.33
C PHE A 294 -12.28 9.95 -17.44
N GLN A 295 -13.31 10.06 -18.28
CA GLN A 295 -14.12 11.29 -18.33
C GLN A 295 -15.05 11.39 -17.11
N PRO A 296 -15.37 12.62 -16.64
CA PRO A 296 -16.22 12.84 -15.46
C PRO A 296 -17.54 12.07 -15.48
N LYS A 297 -18.20 12.00 -16.62
CA LYS A 297 -19.50 11.31 -16.79
C LYS A 297 -19.47 9.81 -16.44
N TYR A 298 -18.30 9.16 -16.55
CA TYR A 298 -18.13 7.76 -16.15
C TYR A 298 -17.65 7.66 -14.68
N LEU A 299 -16.71 8.54 -14.29
CA LEU A 299 -16.11 8.49 -12.96
C LEU A 299 -17.11 8.86 -11.85
N GLN A 300 -18.14 9.67 -12.13
CA GLN A 300 -19.20 9.98 -11.16
C GLN A 300 -19.93 8.73 -10.65
N ASP A 301 -20.01 7.70 -11.50
CA ASP A 301 -20.67 6.43 -11.18
C ASP A 301 -19.70 5.29 -10.90
N ALA A 302 -18.41 5.60 -10.65
CA ALA A 302 -17.38 4.61 -10.39
C ALA A 302 -16.85 4.70 -8.98
N ASP A 303 -16.64 3.55 -8.34
CA ASP A 303 -15.93 3.46 -7.07
C ASP A 303 -14.47 3.02 -7.27
N CYS A 304 -14.19 2.31 -8.39
CA CYS A 304 -12.85 1.90 -8.81
C CYS A 304 -12.79 1.72 -10.33
N VAL A 305 -11.64 2.03 -10.91
CA VAL A 305 -11.30 1.68 -12.29
C VAL A 305 -10.27 0.54 -12.25
N LEU A 306 -10.50 -0.53 -13.01
CA LEU A 306 -9.51 -1.59 -13.24
C LEU A 306 -8.82 -1.34 -14.58
N ALA A 307 -7.55 -0.97 -14.54
CA ALA A 307 -6.68 -0.86 -15.70
C ALA A 307 -5.94 -2.17 -15.96
N MET A 308 -5.71 -2.48 -17.24
CA MET A 308 -5.08 -3.74 -17.62
C MET A 308 -3.56 -3.74 -17.37
N TYR A 309 -2.92 -2.57 -17.42
CA TYR A 309 -1.49 -2.43 -17.15
C TYR A 309 -1.16 -1.06 -16.52
N HIS A 310 0.03 -0.98 -15.97
CA HIS A 310 0.53 0.14 -15.17
C HIS A 310 0.31 1.50 -15.85
N ASP A 311 0.86 1.69 -17.04
CA ASP A 311 0.84 2.99 -17.72
C ASP A 311 -0.50 3.30 -18.42
N GLN A 312 -1.49 2.40 -18.37
CA GLN A 312 -2.85 2.70 -18.80
C GLN A 312 -3.60 3.55 -17.75
N GLY A 313 -3.39 3.27 -16.48
CA GLY A 313 -4.15 3.91 -15.39
C GLY A 313 -3.37 4.96 -14.59
N LEU A 314 -2.09 4.68 -14.27
CA LEU A 314 -1.36 5.51 -13.33
C LEU A 314 -0.99 6.91 -13.84
N PRO A 315 -0.63 7.14 -15.11
CA PRO A 315 -0.40 8.50 -15.61
C PRO A 315 -1.63 9.39 -15.43
N VAL A 316 -2.83 8.84 -15.67
CA VAL A 316 -4.08 9.58 -15.49
C VAL A 316 -4.32 9.90 -14.02
N LEU A 317 -4.16 8.93 -13.13
CA LEU A 317 -4.31 9.15 -11.69
C LEU A 317 -3.31 10.18 -11.18
N LYS A 318 -2.02 10.03 -11.49
CA LYS A 318 -0.97 10.95 -11.03
C LYS A 318 -1.18 12.36 -11.54
N PHE A 319 -1.63 12.51 -12.78
CA PHE A 319 -2.00 13.82 -13.32
C PHE A 319 -3.21 14.43 -12.59
N ALA A 320 -4.27 13.64 -12.38
CA ALA A 320 -5.50 14.12 -11.75
C ALA A 320 -5.34 14.46 -10.26
N THR A 321 -4.45 13.73 -9.53
CA THR A 321 -4.25 13.91 -8.10
C THR A 321 -3.09 14.84 -7.73
N PHE A 322 -2.39 15.40 -8.71
CA PHE A 322 -1.25 16.31 -8.50
C PHE A 322 -0.20 15.78 -7.50
N GLY A 323 0.04 14.46 -7.52
CA GLY A 323 1.01 13.82 -6.63
C GLY A 323 0.47 13.44 -5.24
N ALA A 324 -0.81 13.71 -4.95
CA ALA A 324 -1.46 13.27 -3.71
C ALA A 324 -1.95 11.80 -3.78
N GLY A 325 -1.37 11.00 -4.65
CA GLY A 325 -1.67 9.58 -4.79
C GLY A 325 -1.13 8.76 -3.61
N VAL A 326 -1.89 7.78 -3.17
CA VAL A 326 -1.50 6.78 -2.19
C VAL A 326 -1.57 5.39 -2.80
N ASN A 327 -0.54 4.58 -2.56
CA ASN A 327 -0.54 3.18 -2.98
C ASN A 327 -1.18 2.32 -1.89
N ILE A 328 -2.18 1.51 -2.26
CA ILE A 328 -2.93 0.63 -1.39
C ILE A 328 -2.79 -0.80 -1.91
N THR A 329 -2.48 -1.74 -1.04
CA THR A 329 -2.41 -3.16 -1.40
C THR A 329 -3.70 -3.86 -1.00
N LEU A 330 -4.52 -4.23 -1.99
CA LEU A 330 -5.71 -5.04 -1.78
C LEU A 330 -5.35 -6.53 -1.75
N GLY A 331 -6.19 -7.34 -1.11
CA GLY A 331 -5.99 -8.79 -1.00
C GLY A 331 -5.32 -9.24 0.29
N LEU A 332 -4.49 -8.41 0.89
CA LEU A 332 -3.86 -8.72 2.18
C LEU A 332 -4.90 -8.86 3.31
N PRO A 333 -4.67 -9.72 4.32
CA PRO A 333 -5.54 -9.83 5.50
C PRO A 333 -5.41 -8.62 6.44
N LEU A 334 -4.69 -7.60 6.05
CA LEU A 334 -4.46 -6.36 6.78
C LEU A 334 -4.62 -5.14 5.86
N ILE A 335 -4.76 -3.96 6.46
CA ILE A 335 -4.73 -2.70 5.75
C ILE A 335 -3.28 -2.27 5.57
N ARG A 336 -2.84 -2.10 4.33
CA ARG A 336 -1.53 -1.54 4.02
C ARG A 336 -1.65 -0.42 3.00
N THR A 337 -1.13 0.75 3.37
CA THR A 337 -0.94 1.90 2.49
C THR A 337 0.54 2.25 2.39
N SER A 338 0.91 2.98 1.37
CA SER A 338 2.31 3.33 1.10
C SER A 338 2.39 4.67 0.39
N VAL A 339 3.46 5.40 0.61
CA VAL A 339 3.81 6.56 -0.21
C VAL A 339 4.02 6.17 -1.68
N ASP A 340 3.82 7.10 -2.60
CA ASP A 340 3.95 6.90 -4.05
C ASP A 340 5.27 7.48 -4.61
N HIS A 341 6.34 7.42 -3.84
CA HIS A 341 7.69 7.86 -4.25
C HIS A 341 8.78 6.96 -3.66
N GLY A 342 10.00 7.10 -4.17
CA GLY A 342 11.18 6.35 -3.69
C GLY A 342 11.86 7.00 -2.50
N THR A 343 13.04 6.47 -2.16
CA THR A 343 13.86 6.88 -1.00
C THR A 343 14.45 8.29 -1.11
N ALA A 344 14.52 8.87 -2.31
CA ALA A 344 15.04 10.21 -2.59
C ALA A 344 16.37 10.50 -1.87
N LEU A 345 17.35 9.63 -2.09
CA LEU A 345 18.67 9.70 -1.45
C LEU A 345 19.40 11.02 -1.70
N ASP A 346 19.25 11.58 -2.89
CA ASP A 346 19.81 12.89 -3.27
C ASP A 346 19.20 14.03 -2.44
N LEU A 347 17.94 13.92 -2.09
CA LEU A 347 17.25 14.89 -1.23
C LEU A 347 17.67 14.71 0.22
N ALA A 348 17.75 13.47 0.72
CA ALA A 348 18.24 13.18 2.06
C ALA A 348 19.69 13.68 2.27
N ALA A 349 20.55 13.58 1.26
CA ALA A 349 21.92 14.09 1.30
C ALA A 349 22.03 15.61 1.46
N ARG A 350 20.98 16.37 1.16
CA ARG A 350 20.92 17.84 1.36
C ARG A 350 20.58 18.23 2.80
N GLY A 351 20.21 17.25 3.63
CA GLY A 351 19.77 17.46 5.01
C GLY A 351 18.26 17.52 5.16
N LEU A 352 17.82 17.79 6.38
CA LEU A 352 16.39 17.81 6.75
C LEU A 352 15.67 19.07 6.24
N GLY A 353 14.35 18.98 6.11
CA GLY A 353 13.46 20.10 5.75
C GLY A 353 13.20 20.23 4.25
N HIS A 354 13.79 19.38 3.41
CA HIS A 354 13.62 19.42 1.96
C HIS A 354 12.57 18.43 1.45
N ALA A 355 12.23 17.41 2.24
CA ALA A 355 11.26 16.39 1.87
C ALA A 355 9.81 16.89 2.04
N ASP A 356 8.97 16.65 1.02
CA ASP A 356 7.53 16.86 1.10
C ASP A 356 6.87 15.68 1.85
N CYS A 357 6.00 15.98 2.80
CA CYS A 357 5.28 14.99 3.60
C CYS A 357 3.90 14.63 3.02
N GLY A 358 3.45 15.27 1.96
CA GLY A 358 2.08 15.15 1.44
C GLY A 358 1.69 13.71 1.13
N SER A 359 2.56 12.93 0.50
CA SER A 359 2.28 11.52 0.20
C SER A 359 2.21 10.65 1.46
N MET A 360 3.05 10.90 2.48
CA MET A 360 2.98 10.20 3.76
C MET A 360 1.70 10.56 4.51
N ASP A 361 1.33 11.83 4.51
CA ASP A 361 0.08 12.30 5.13
C ASP A 361 -1.15 11.71 4.46
N ALA A 362 -1.16 11.63 3.12
CA ALA A 362 -2.21 10.95 2.37
C ALA A 362 -2.27 9.45 2.68
N ALA A 363 -1.12 8.78 2.83
CA ALA A 363 -1.07 7.36 3.18
C ALA A 363 -1.60 7.09 4.59
N ILE A 364 -1.29 7.95 5.56
CA ILE A 364 -1.86 7.88 6.92
C ILE A 364 -3.37 8.15 6.90
N SER A 365 -3.84 9.15 6.13
CA SER A 365 -5.26 9.44 5.98
C SER A 365 -6.02 8.24 5.43
N ALA A 366 -5.55 7.65 4.34
CA ALA A 366 -6.18 6.47 3.75
C ALA A 366 -6.21 5.29 4.72
N ALA A 367 -5.11 5.03 5.44
CA ALA A 367 -5.05 3.98 6.46
C ALA A 367 -6.06 4.22 7.58
N LEU A 368 -6.20 5.46 8.04
CA LEU A 368 -7.15 5.86 9.08
C LEU A 368 -8.61 5.69 8.62
N ASP A 369 -8.93 6.14 7.41
CA ASP A 369 -10.27 6.03 6.84
C ASP A 369 -10.68 4.56 6.70
N MET A 370 -9.78 3.71 6.18
CA MET A 370 -9.99 2.27 6.05
C MET A 370 -10.15 1.60 7.43
N ALA A 371 -9.32 1.96 8.42
CA ALA A 371 -9.44 1.43 9.78
C ALA A 371 -10.77 1.81 10.43
N ASN A 372 -11.24 3.04 10.23
CA ASN A 372 -12.52 3.50 10.72
C ASN A 372 -13.70 2.79 10.02
N ALA A 373 -13.61 2.55 8.71
CA ALA A 373 -14.60 1.80 7.96
C ALA A 373 -14.76 0.37 8.50
N VAL A 374 -13.64 -0.32 8.78
CA VAL A 374 -13.65 -1.65 9.40
C VAL A 374 -14.28 -1.61 10.81
N ARG A 375 -13.94 -0.63 11.64
CA ARG A 375 -14.50 -0.48 12.99
C ARG A 375 -16.03 -0.32 12.97
N THR A 376 -16.54 0.45 12.02
CA THR A 376 -17.97 0.71 11.89
C THR A 376 -18.73 -0.55 11.47
N SER A 377 -18.18 -1.30 10.51
CA SER A 377 -18.79 -2.54 10.01
C SER A 377 -18.81 -3.69 11.02
N THR A 378 -17.90 -3.71 12.00
CA THR A 378 -17.85 -4.73 13.06
C THR A 378 -18.74 -4.40 14.25
N SER A 379 -19.29 -3.17 14.33
CA SER A 379 -20.12 -2.71 15.45
C SER A 379 -21.63 -2.83 15.15
N THR A 380 -21.98 -3.20 13.92
CA THR A 380 -23.35 -3.51 13.45
C THR A 380 -23.56 -5.00 13.34
#